data_3669f369e50b4b110dfa4823863c2cfa
#
_entry.id   3669f369e50b4b110dfa4823863c2cfa
#
_cell.length_a   1.000
_cell.length_b   1.000
_cell.length_c   1.000
_cell.angle_alpha   90.00
_cell.angle_beta   90.00
_cell.angle_gamma   90.00
#
_symmetry.space_group_name_H-M   'P 1'
#
loop_
_entity.id
_entity.type
_entity.pdbx_description
1 polymer ?
#
loop_
_entity_poly.entity_id
_entity_poly.type
_entity_poly.pdbx_seq_one_letter_code
_entity_poly.pdbx_strand_id
1 'polypeptide(L)'
;MAAILVIKDDHELQGLIDKIMPPSEARMTGKDLPEPLQRLLLPKEPKQEEPTQALEEVVREVLKSEVNTGNEDHIHESIIGKVERALIGMVLEEERGNQVRAARRLGINRNTLRKKMKDFQIITRVITS
;
A
#
# COMPACT_ATOMS: atom_id res chain seq x y z
N MET A 1 18.48 -19.26 -7.61
CA MET A 1 17.10 -19.66 -7.71
C MET A 1 16.64 -20.23 -6.39
N ALA A 2 15.78 -19.55 -5.77
CA ALA A 2 15.19 -20.10 -4.59
C ALA A 2 14.38 -21.33 -4.99
N ALA A 3 14.90 -22.51 -4.69
CA ALA A 3 14.03 -23.63 -4.55
C ALA A 3 12.99 -23.21 -3.52
N ILE A 4 11.82 -22.87 -3.98
CA ILE A 4 10.71 -22.60 -3.10
C ILE A 4 10.35 -23.96 -2.49
N LEU A 5 11.00 -24.27 -1.38
CA LEU A 5 10.48 -25.24 -0.47
C LEU A 5 9.21 -24.64 0.10
N VAL A 6 8.08 -24.90 -0.55
CA VAL A 6 6.79 -24.64 0.05
C VAL A 6 6.62 -25.68 1.16
N ILE A 7 7.10 -25.34 2.33
CA ILE A 7 6.85 -26.10 3.54
C ILE A 7 5.41 -25.83 3.93
N LYS A 8 4.52 -26.74 3.56
CA LYS A 8 3.08 -26.59 3.79
C LYS A 8 2.67 -26.87 5.23
N ASP A 9 3.51 -27.54 5.98
CA ASP A 9 3.27 -27.83 7.39
C ASP A 9 4.59 -28.00 8.17
N ASP A 10 4.50 -27.91 9.49
CA ASP A 10 5.65 -28.05 10.38
C ASP A 10 6.25 -29.46 10.36
N HIS A 11 5.50 -30.46 9.92
CA HIS A 11 5.96 -31.84 9.81
C HIS A 11 7.00 -32.05 8.71
N GLU A 12 6.86 -31.40 7.58
CA GLU A 12 7.85 -31.48 6.51
C GLU A 12 9.17 -30.81 6.91
N LEU A 13 9.09 -29.68 7.60
CA LEU A 13 10.25 -28.99 8.13
C LEU A 13 10.97 -29.87 9.18
N GLN A 14 10.23 -30.47 10.08
CA GLN A 14 10.76 -31.34 11.10
C GLN A 14 11.43 -32.58 10.49
N GLY A 15 10.84 -33.17 9.45
CA GLY A 15 11.42 -34.29 8.72
C GLY A 15 12.72 -33.95 8.01
N LEU A 16 12.85 -32.74 7.47
CA LEU A 16 14.09 -32.24 6.86
C LEU A 16 15.17 -31.99 7.91
N ILE A 17 14.83 -31.42 9.05
CA ILE A 17 15.73 -31.16 10.15
C ILE A 17 16.25 -32.47 10.73
N ASP A 18 15.39 -33.47 10.91
CA ASP A 18 15.75 -34.79 11.42
C ASP A 18 16.70 -35.55 10.47
N LYS A 19 16.64 -35.29 9.17
CA LYS A 19 17.55 -35.88 8.18
C LYS A 19 18.91 -35.23 8.13
N ILE A 20 18.99 -33.95 8.43
CA ILE A 20 20.21 -33.13 8.27
C ILE A 20 20.95 -33.00 9.58
N MET A 21 20.25 -32.99 10.71
CA MET A 21 20.81 -32.79 12.03
C MET A 21 20.70 -34.05 12.90
N PRO A 22 21.71 -34.31 13.77
CA PRO A 22 21.58 -35.40 14.75
C PRO A 22 20.41 -35.16 15.70
N PRO A 23 19.79 -36.26 16.22
CA PRO A 23 18.58 -36.17 17.05
C PRO A 23 18.70 -35.30 18.29
N SER A 24 19.91 -35.06 18.78
CA SER A 24 20.19 -34.19 19.92
C SER A 24 20.01 -32.73 19.64
N GLU A 25 20.01 -32.35 18.37
CA GLU A 25 19.86 -30.97 17.90
C GLU A 25 18.49 -30.69 17.29
N ALA A 26 17.65 -31.70 17.18
CA ALA A 26 16.31 -31.62 16.57
C ALA A 26 15.31 -30.74 17.34
N ARG A 27 15.69 -30.18 18.47
CA ARG A 27 14.87 -29.23 19.26
C ARG A 27 15.22 -27.77 19.02
N MET A 28 16.06 -27.45 18.04
CA MET A 28 16.35 -26.07 17.71
C MET A 28 15.09 -25.37 17.17
N THR A 29 14.70 -24.30 17.86
CA THR A 29 13.68 -23.39 17.34
C THR A 29 14.30 -22.55 16.21
N GLY A 30 13.50 -21.93 15.35
CA GLY A 30 14.00 -21.08 14.29
C GLY A 30 14.93 -19.97 14.77
N LYS A 31 14.90 -19.63 16.06
CA LYS A 31 15.79 -18.66 16.70
C LYS A 31 17.23 -19.17 16.93
N ASP A 32 17.39 -20.48 17.00
CA ASP A 32 18.66 -21.15 17.29
C ASP A 32 19.42 -21.52 16.03
N LEU A 33 18.84 -21.28 14.83
CA LEU A 33 19.47 -21.51 13.55
C LEU A 33 20.52 -20.44 13.25
N PRO A 34 21.64 -20.80 12.57
CA PRO A 34 22.60 -19.79 12.08
C PRO A 34 21.91 -18.75 11.22
N GLU A 35 22.36 -17.50 11.28
CA GLU A 35 21.76 -16.37 10.55
C GLU A 35 21.47 -16.64 9.07
N PRO A 36 22.35 -17.29 8.28
CA PRO A 36 22.06 -17.58 6.88
C PRO A 36 20.83 -18.47 6.69
N LEU A 37 20.61 -19.43 7.60
CA LEU A 37 19.47 -20.32 7.56
C LEU A 37 18.18 -19.64 8.07
N GLN A 38 18.32 -18.75 9.05
CA GLN A 38 17.19 -17.94 9.52
C GLN A 38 16.63 -17.06 8.40
N ARG A 39 17.48 -16.47 7.58
CA ARG A 39 17.07 -15.66 6.43
C ARG A 39 16.33 -16.45 5.36
N LEU A 40 16.60 -17.76 5.24
CA LEU A 40 15.94 -18.65 4.29
C LEU A 40 14.59 -19.15 4.80
N LEU A 41 14.46 -19.30 6.12
CA LEU A 41 13.28 -19.91 6.76
C LEU A 41 12.26 -18.92 7.31
N LEU A 42 12.74 -17.71 7.67
CA LEU A 42 11.83 -16.64 8.09
C LEU A 42 11.21 -16.02 6.84
N PRO A 43 9.88 -15.99 6.73
CA PRO A 43 9.25 -15.18 5.71
C PRO A 43 9.79 -13.75 5.88
N LYS A 44 10.28 -13.16 4.81
CA LYS A 44 10.50 -11.72 4.80
C LYS A 44 9.17 -11.11 5.17
N GLU A 45 9.07 -10.56 6.36
CA GLU A 45 7.95 -9.70 6.67
C GLU A 45 7.88 -8.66 5.56
N PRO A 46 6.73 -8.52 4.88
CA PRO A 46 6.58 -7.42 3.97
C PRO A 46 6.91 -6.18 4.81
N LYS A 47 7.88 -5.40 4.37
CA LYS A 47 8.11 -4.09 4.94
C LYS A 47 6.75 -3.42 4.94
N GLN A 48 6.13 -3.34 6.09
CA GLN A 48 4.98 -2.47 6.24
C GLN A 48 5.54 -1.07 6.08
N GLU A 49 5.62 -0.66 4.82
CA GLU A 49 5.90 0.73 4.53
C GLU A 49 4.79 1.52 5.21
N GLU A 50 5.17 2.32 6.17
CA GLU A 50 4.25 3.24 6.81
C GLU A 50 3.51 3.98 5.69
N PRO A 51 2.18 4.11 5.75
CA PRO A 51 1.42 4.81 4.71
C PRO A 51 1.98 6.20 4.38
N THR A 52 2.60 6.82 5.37
CA THR A 52 3.27 8.12 5.22
C THR A 52 4.49 8.02 4.29
N GLN A 53 5.29 6.96 4.40
CA GLN A 53 6.46 6.76 3.53
C GLN A 53 6.05 6.50 2.09
N ALA A 54 5.00 5.70 1.89
CA ALA A 54 4.44 5.47 0.57
C ALA A 54 3.94 6.77 -0.08
N LEU A 55 3.27 7.62 0.70
CA LEU A 55 2.82 8.94 0.25
C LEU A 55 4.00 9.83 -0.14
N GLU A 56 5.06 9.87 0.67
CA GLU A 56 6.27 10.63 0.36
C GLU A 56 6.93 10.20 -0.94
N GLU A 57 6.98 8.91 -1.21
CA GLU A 57 7.52 8.38 -2.47
C GLU A 57 6.68 8.84 -3.67
N VAL A 58 5.36 8.74 -3.58
CA VAL A 58 4.45 9.20 -4.64
C VAL A 58 4.61 10.70 -4.87
N VAL A 59 4.65 11.50 -3.80
CA VAL A 59 4.85 12.95 -3.89
C VAL A 59 6.20 13.27 -4.56
N ARG A 60 7.26 12.54 -4.21
CA ARG A 60 8.59 12.71 -4.82
C ARG A 60 8.57 12.45 -6.32
N GLU A 61 7.90 11.39 -6.75
CA GLU A 61 7.76 11.06 -8.17
C GLU A 61 6.95 12.11 -8.93
N VAL A 62 5.85 12.56 -8.34
CA VAL A 62 5.03 13.62 -8.94
C VAL A 62 5.82 14.92 -9.01
N LEU A 63 6.57 15.27 -7.97
CA LEU A 63 7.43 16.46 -7.95
C LEU A 63 8.46 16.45 -9.09
N LYS A 64 9.14 15.33 -9.31
CA LYS A 64 10.07 15.16 -10.41
C LYS A 64 9.39 15.37 -11.77
N SER A 65 8.18 14.84 -11.92
CA SER A 65 7.38 14.99 -13.14
C SER A 65 7.03 16.46 -13.42
N GLU A 66 6.64 17.20 -12.38
CA GLU A 66 6.29 18.62 -12.53
C GLU A 66 7.51 19.48 -12.91
N VAL A 67 8.66 19.23 -12.31
CA VAL A 67 9.91 19.89 -12.65
C VAL A 67 10.30 19.64 -14.11
N ASN A 68 10.16 18.41 -14.57
CA ASN A 68 10.49 18.03 -15.95
C ASN A 68 9.56 18.69 -16.99
N THR A 69 8.34 19.04 -16.61
CA THR A 69 7.37 19.70 -17.49
C THR A 69 7.46 21.23 -17.47
N GLY A 70 8.38 21.78 -16.66
CA GLY A 70 8.58 23.24 -16.57
C GLY A 70 7.51 23.97 -15.76
N ASN A 71 6.77 23.27 -14.92
CA ASN A 71 5.67 23.81 -14.14
C ASN A 71 6.10 24.21 -12.72
N GLU A 72 7.33 24.73 -12.60
CA GLU A 72 7.98 24.96 -11.31
C GLU A 72 7.27 26.01 -10.44
N ASP A 73 6.60 26.98 -11.04
CA ASP A 73 5.98 28.08 -10.30
C ASP A 73 4.64 27.72 -9.63
N HIS A 74 4.04 26.59 -10.01
CA HIS A 74 2.71 26.17 -9.54
C HIS A 74 2.69 24.77 -8.94
N ILE A 75 3.81 24.32 -8.42
CA ILE A 75 3.98 22.95 -7.88
C ILE A 75 2.95 22.64 -6.79
N HIS A 76 2.76 23.55 -5.85
CA HIS A 76 1.81 23.34 -4.75
C HIS A 76 0.40 23.12 -5.28
N GLU A 77 -0.08 24.01 -6.12
CA GLU A 77 -1.43 23.92 -6.71
C GLU A 77 -1.60 22.62 -7.52
N SER A 78 -0.62 22.29 -8.33
CA SER A 78 -0.63 21.10 -9.16
C SER A 78 -0.66 19.81 -8.33
N ILE A 79 0.25 19.67 -7.38
CA ILE A 79 0.36 18.44 -6.56
C ILE A 79 -0.85 18.30 -5.63
N ILE A 80 -1.23 19.37 -4.93
CA ILE A 80 -2.40 19.33 -4.04
C ILE A 80 -3.68 19.08 -4.83
N GLY A 81 -3.81 19.66 -6.00
CA GLY A 81 -4.94 19.39 -6.89
C GLY A 81 -5.04 17.92 -7.31
N LYS A 82 -3.93 17.29 -7.64
CA LYS A 82 -3.88 15.87 -7.99
C LYS A 82 -4.24 14.99 -6.81
N VAL A 83 -3.71 15.26 -5.62
CA VAL A 83 -4.02 14.54 -4.39
C VAL A 83 -5.49 14.69 -4.03
N GLU A 84 -5.99 15.91 -4.06
CA GLU A 84 -7.40 16.20 -3.74
C GLU A 84 -8.36 15.53 -4.71
N ARG A 85 -8.07 15.57 -5.99
CA ARG A 85 -8.85 14.87 -7.02
C ARG A 85 -8.91 13.37 -6.76
N ALA A 86 -7.77 12.75 -6.48
CA ALA A 86 -7.68 11.31 -6.19
C ALA A 86 -8.46 10.98 -4.92
N LEU A 87 -8.29 11.76 -3.85
CA LEU A 87 -8.99 11.56 -2.59
C LEU A 87 -10.51 11.66 -2.74
N ILE A 88 -10.99 12.69 -3.39
CA ILE A 88 -12.42 12.88 -3.65
C ILE A 88 -12.98 11.73 -4.49
N GLY A 89 -12.28 11.34 -5.53
CA GLY A 89 -12.68 10.22 -6.38
C GLY A 89 -12.82 8.92 -5.61
N MET A 90 -11.84 8.59 -4.78
CA MET A 90 -11.85 7.38 -3.96
C MET A 90 -12.98 7.38 -2.93
N VAL A 91 -13.19 8.49 -2.24
CA VAL A 91 -14.26 8.59 -1.23
C VAL A 91 -15.64 8.51 -1.90
N LEU A 92 -15.83 9.17 -3.04
CA LEU A 92 -17.08 9.07 -3.80
C LEU A 92 -17.34 7.63 -4.27
N GLU A 93 -16.32 6.94 -4.72
CA GLU A 93 -16.44 5.54 -5.12
C GLU A 93 -16.86 4.65 -3.95
N GLU A 94 -16.20 4.78 -2.80
CA GLU A 94 -16.56 4.04 -1.59
C GLU A 94 -17.96 4.36 -1.09
N GLU A 95 -18.43 5.59 -1.24
CA GLU A 95 -19.78 6.01 -0.87
C GLU A 95 -20.79 5.84 -2.01
N ARG A 96 -20.41 5.14 -3.07
CA ARG A 96 -21.26 4.82 -4.22
C ARG A 96 -21.90 6.05 -4.88
N GLY A 97 -21.13 7.14 -4.96
CA GLY A 97 -21.61 8.39 -5.54
C GLY A 97 -22.48 9.26 -4.64
N ASN A 98 -22.66 8.86 -3.38
CA ASN A 98 -23.44 9.65 -2.42
C ASN A 98 -22.64 10.87 -1.95
N GLN A 99 -22.95 12.04 -2.50
CA GLN A 99 -22.25 13.28 -2.25
C GLN A 99 -22.36 13.78 -0.81
N VAL A 100 -23.50 13.55 -0.17
CA VAL A 100 -23.72 13.96 1.23
C VAL A 100 -22.82 13.16 2.17
N ARG A 101 -22.73 11.85 1.98
CA ARG A 101 -21.87 10.97 2.78
C ARG A 101 -20.42 11.22 2.49
N ALA A 102 -20.04 11.39 1.23
CA ALA A 102 -18.69 11.70 0.82
C ALA A 102 -18.21 13.03 1.42
N ALA A 103 -19.01 14.08 1.33
CA ALA A 103 -18.68 15.38 1.93
C ALA A 103 -18.48 15.27 3.45
N ARG A 104 -19.32 14.51 4.12
CA ARG A 104 -19.20 14.27 5.56
C ARG A 104 -17.88 13.55 5.90
N ARG A 105 -17.53 12.51 5.17
CA ARG A 105 -16.24 11.79 5.36
C ARG A 105 -15.04 12.69 5.11
N LEU A 106 -15.10 13.52 4.08
CA LEU A 106 -14.04 14.47 3.73
C LEU A 106 -13.95 15.65 4.70
N GLY A 107 -14.97 15.87 5.53
CA GLY A 107 -15.02 17.01 6.44
C GLY A 107 -15.27 18.34 5.75
N ILE A 108 -15.90 18.33 4.58
CA ILE A 108 -16.22 19.52 3.80
C ILE A 108 -17.73 19.66 3.57
N ASN A 109 -18.15 20.87 3.21
CA ASN A 109 -19.55 21.14 2.87
C ASN A 109 -19.90 20.46 1.53
N ARG A 110 -21.14 19.99 1.39
CA ARG A 110 -21.66 19.40 0.13
C ARG A 110 -21.48 20.34 -1.07
N ASN A 111 -21.75 21.62 -0.89
CA ASN A 111 -21.59 22.60 -1.97
C ASN A 111 -20.12 22.74 -2.38
N THR A 112 -19.20 22.70 -1.42
CA THR A 112 -17.76 22.70 -1.67
C THR A 112 -17.37 21.44 -2.44
N LEU A 113 -17.87 20.28 -2.04
CA LEU A 113 -17.63 19.03 -2.76
C LEU A 113 -18.12 19.11 -4.21
N ARG A 114 -19.32 19.60 -4.43
CA ARG A 114 -19.89 19.73 -5.79
C ARG A 114 -19.06 20.67 -6.66
N LYS A 115 -18.60 21.79 -6.10
CA LYS A 115 -17.72 22.72 -6.80
C LYS A 115 -16.40 22.04 -7.20
N LYS A 116 -15.77 21.33 -6.27
CA LYS A 116 -14.54 20.60 -6.52
C LYS A 116 -14.73 19.47 -7.55
N MET A 117 -15.82 18.76 -7.49
CA MET A 117 -16.15 17.75 -8.50
C MET A 117 -16.27 18.37 -9.89
N LYS A 118 -16.86 19.55 -10.00
CA LYS A 118 -16.97 20.27 -11.26
C LYS A 118 -15.59 20.73 -11.73
N ASP A 119 -14.79 21.34 -10.86
CA ASP A 119 -13.46 21.83 -11.17
C ASP A 119 -12.51 20.72 -11.62
N PHE A 120 -12.61 19.55 -10.98
CA PHE A 120 -11.81 18.36 -11.32
C PHE A 120 -12.45 17.47 -12.38
N GLN A 121 -13.61 17.82 -12.89
CA GLN A 121 -14.37 17.02 -13.88
C GLN A 121 -14.64 15.59 -13.41
N ILE A 122 -14.92 15.43 -12.14
CA ILE A 122 -15.29 14.13 -11.56
C ILE A 122 -16.76 13.84 -11.85
N ILE A 123 -17.00 12.80 -12.64
CA ILE A 123 -18.33 12.35 -12.98
C ILE A 123 -18.67 11.12 -12.14
N THR A 124 -19.67 11.25 -11.28
CA THR A 124 -20.22 10.08 -10.59
C THR A 124 -21.31 9.46 -11.44
N ARG A 125 -21.05 8.27 -11.93
CA ARG A 125 -22.13 7.44 -12.46
C ARG A 125 -22.88 6.85 -11.28
N VAL A 126 -24.13 7.30 -11.08
CA VAL A 126 -25.02 6.62 -10.17
C VAL A 126 -25.37 5.28 -10.83
N ILE A 127 -24.74 4.22 -10.35
CA ILE A 127 -25.19 2.89 -10.70
C ILE A 127 -26.42 2.60 -9.86
N THR A 128 -27.57 2.92 -10.40
CA THR A 128 -28.83 2.41 -9.89
C THR A 128 -28.93 0.95 -10.31
N SER A 129 -28.55 0.09 -9.41
CA SER A 129 -28.88 -1.32 -9.55
C SER A 129 -30.26 -1.59 -8.99
#